data_e4aa91fcd2546391cbe58e722d10c5df
#
_entry.id   e4aa91fcd2546391cbe58e722d10c5df
#
_cell.length_a   1.000
_cell.length_b   1.000
_cell.length_c   1.000
_cell.angle_alpha   90.00
_cell.angle_beta   90.00
_cell.angle_gamma   90.00
#
_symmetry.space_group_name_H-M   'P 1'
#
loop_
_entity.id
_entity.type
_entity.pdbx_description
1 polymer ?
#
loop_
_entity_poly.entity_id
_entity_poly.type
_entity_poly.pdbx_seq_one_letter_code
_entity_poly.pdbx_strand_id
1 'polypeptide(L)'
;MAIVPRPSLNDAVFRLTPQTGRPILYFQDHSVSDLAGKSDNDFWRTTVLQMSHREPCVHQMLIALGALHEGLQNDVAAQQDHSTAGLSKCAEEAYTTAVNLLNRHMEDRGWSALEVTLVCSVLGITFEWLRGTFADANLHLASSLEILATWLSRRAPVANSTSFWSPAGHIIRSQVRPIYVAMVLQAKTMPAVPQASFRVLEDEDKACGGFSTISQARASLCHLLAYHTPDTRSLGTPQGKQSHRPFVRKMSHWSDSLTRLVSERPDVALVSETRILRLWHAVANMVLRSGQSREGECFFDKHSSFFTELMDELEELARSTYRRFSVDLGVIPLAYYVAVKCRHPTTRRRAVALLESSPRREAMWDSLAAARVSESRIEEDGLQHVEDAADVPAEARLDTLVSWVDLEACKAHLMAKRQGEVNLTVDKVLEWPACSFPTAGRSIPPGGCLRDVTIRTANT
;
A
#
# COMPACT_ATOMS: atom_id res chain seq x y z
N MET A 1 -24.07 -23.60 -41.32
CA MET A 1 -23.20 -23.26 -40.20
C MET A 1 -24.03 -23.34 -38.92
N ALA A 2 -23.88 -24.40 -38.12
CA ALA A 2 -24.58 -24.53 -36.87
C ALA A 2 -23.94 -23.59 -35.87
N ILE A 3 -24.73 -22.68 -35.28
CA ILE A 3 -24.33 -21.86 -34.14
C ILE A 3 -24.17 -22.81 -32.97
N VAL A 4 -22.91 -23.13 -32.59
CA VAL A 4 -22.60 -23.84 -31.37
C VAL A 4 -23.03 -22.92 -30.25
N PRO A 5 -23.97 -23.32 -29.38
CA PRO A 5 -24.34 -22.54 -28.19
C PRO A 5 -23.08 -22.39 -27.36
N ARG A 6 -22.69 -21.16 -27.02
CA ARG A 6 -21.69 -20.96 -25.94
C ARG A 6 -22.18 -21.73 -24.73
N PRO A 7 -21.32 -22.56 -24.08
CA PRO A 7 -21.70 -23.18 -22.83
C PRO A 7 -22.17 -22.06 -21.90
N SER A 8 -23.37 -22.22 -21.35
CA SER A 8 -23.92 -21.33 -20.34
C SER A 8 -22.88 -21.27 -19.23
N LEU A 9 -22.15 -20.15 -19.15
CA LEU A 9 -21.43 -19.79 -17.94
C LEU A 9 -22.39 -20.02 -16.81
N ASN A 10 -21.99 -20.85 -15.84
CA ASN A 10 -22.83 -21.29 -14.74
C ASN A 10 -23.64 -20.12 -14.20
N ASP A 11 -24.89 -19.96 -14.61
CA ASP A 11 -25.84 -18.96 -14.09
C ASP A 11 -25.86 -18.93 -12.54
N ALA A 12 -25.43 -20.04 -11.93
CA ALA A 12 -25.31 -20.17 -10.48
C ALA A 12 -24.28 -19.22 -9.84
N VAL A 13 -23.18 -18.89 -10.57
CA VAL A 13 -22.10 -18.03 -10.03
C VAL A 13 -22.53 -16.57 -9.91
N PHE A 14 -23.41 -16.12 -10.84
CA PHE A 14 -23.95 -14.77 -10.84
C PHE A 14 -25.31 -14.65 -10.13
N ARG A 15 -25.88 -15.74 -9.63
CA ARG A 15 -27.11 -15.69 -8.87
C ARG A 15 -26.84 -15.05 -7.50
N LEU A 16 -27.35 -13.84 -7.31
CA LEU A 16 -27.36 -13.18 -6.03
C LEU A 16 -28.30 -13.94 -5.08
N THR A 17 -27.73 -14.66 -4.16
CA THR A 17 -28.44 -15.15 -2.97
C THR A 17 -28.45 -14.05 -1.91
N PRO A 18 -29.34 -14.09 -0.90
CA PRO A 18 -29.26 -13.14 0.21
C PRO A 18 -27.87 -13.10 0.88
N GLN A 19 -27.12 -14.21 0.83
CA GLN A 19 -25.78 -14.34 1.41
C GLN A 19 -24.68 -13.71 0.53
N THR A 20 -24.82 -13.69 -0.80
CA THR A 20 -23.83 -13.14 -1.73
C THR A 20 -24.21 -11.74 -2.23
N GLY A 21 -25.50 -11.42 -2.22
CA GLY A 21 -25.99 -10.12 -2.69
C GLY A 21 -25.61 -8.97 -1.74
N ARG A 22 -25.69 -9.19 -0.44
CA ARG A 22 -25.34 -8.17 0.58
C ARG A 22 -23.85 -7.76 0.49
N PRO A 23 -22.86 -8.67 0.46
CA PRO A 23 -21.44 -8.30 0.33
C PRO A 23 -21.13 -7.54 -0.95
N ILE A 24 -21.74 -7.87 -2.08
CA ILE A 24 -21.45 -7.17 -3.33
C ILE A 24 -22.03 -5.75 -3.34
N LEU A 25 -23.21 -5.55 -2.76
CA LEU A 25 -23.77 -4.22 -2.54
C LEU A 25 -22.91 -3.40 -1.57
N TYR A 26 -22.47 -4.04 -0.47
CA TYR A 26 -21.55 -3.39 0.46
C TYR A 26 -20.25 -2.96 -0.21
N PHE A 27 -19.70 -3.81 -1.08
CA PHE A 27 -18.52 -3.45 -1.87
C PHE A 27 -18.79 -2.21 -2.74
N GLN A 28 -19.91 -2.14 -3.44
CA GLN A 28 -20.26 -1.03 -4.32
C GLN A 28 -20.49 0.28 -3.54
N ASP A 29 -21.20 0.21 -2.42
CA ASP A 29 -21.63 1.39 -1.69
C ASP A 29 -20.54 1.94 -0.74
N HIS A 30 -19.72 1.07 -0.17
CA HIS A 30 -18.75 1.41 0.87
C HIS A 30 -17.30 1.09 0.47
N SER A 31 -17.00 -0.17 0.07
CA SER A 31 -15.62 -0.61 -0.14
C SER A 31 -14.93 0.14 -1.27
N VAL A 32 -15.63 0.42 -2.37
CA VAL A 32 -15.07 1.18 -3.51
C VAL A 32 -14.52 2.53 -3.05
N SER A 33 -15.27 3.24 -2.24
CA SER A 33 -14.88 4.57 -1.75
C SER A 33 -13.66 4.50 -0.82
N ASP A 34 -13.62 3.50 0.05
CA ASP A 34 -12.55 3.34 1.03
C ASP A 34 -11.26 2.84 0.37
N LEU A 35 -11.35 1.85 -0.54
CA LEU A 35 -10.21 1.31 -1.28
C LEU A 35 -9.57 2.35 -2.20
N ALA A 36 -10.37 3.13 -2.93
CA ALA A 36 -9.87 4.18 -3.79
C ALA A 36 -9.09 5.27 -3.02
N GLY A 37 -9.30 5.37 -1.72
CA GLY A 37 -8.60 6.34 -0.90
C GLY A 37 -8.89 7.79 -1.31
N LYS A 38 -7.84 8.58 -1.44
CA LYS A 38 -7.91 10.00 -1.86
C LYS A 38 -7.80 10.16 -3.38
N SER A 39 -7.54 9.05 -4.09
CA SER A 39 -7.38 9.01 -5.54
C SER A 39 -8.72 8.90 -6.24
N ASP A 40 -8.91 9.70 -7.29
CA ASP A 40 -10.03 9.53 -8.22
C ASP A 40 -9.65 8.46 -9.27
N ASN A 41 -9.64 7.20 -8.83
CA ASN A 41 -9.19 6.08 -9.64
C ASN A 41 -10.39 5.31 -10.20
N ASP A 42 -10.59 5.40 -11.52
CA ASP A 42 -11.62 4.65 -12.26
C ASP A 42 -11.53 3.14 -12.10
N PHE A 43 -10.38 2.62 -11.71
CA PHE A 43 -10.20 1.18 -11.50
C PHE A 43 -11.22 0.61 -10.52
N TRP A 44 -11.31 1.19 -9.32
CA TRP A 44 -12.22 0.70 -8.28
C TRP A 44 -13.69 1.00 -8.58
N ARG A 45 -13.97 2.19 -9.16
CA ARG A 45 -15.33 2.69 -9.37
C ARG A 45 -15.98 2.13 -10.63
N THR A 46 -15.18 1.81 -11.64
CA THR A 46 -15.70 1.47 -12.99
C THR A 46 -15.18 0.13 -13.46
N THR A 47 -13.86 -0.03 -13.60
CA THR A 47 -13.26 -1.19 -14.26
C THR A 47 -13.56 -2.50 -13.55
N VAL A 48 -13.33 -2.55 -12.23
CA VAL A 48 -13.55 -3.76 -11.43
C VAL A 48 -15.03 -4.14 -11.41
N LEU A 49 -15.93 -3.17 -11.25
CA LEU A 49 -17.39 -3.42 -11.27
C LEU A 49 -17.87 -3.91 -12.63
N GLN A 50 -17.41 -3.30 -13.74
CA GLN A 50 -17.77 -3.77 -15.08
C GLN A 50 -17.25 -5.17 -15.38
N MET A 51 -16.01 -5.48 -14.94
CA MET A 51 -15.44 -6.82 -15.12
C MET A 51 -16.19 -7.86 -14.30
N SER A 52 -16.66 -7.54 -13.10
CA SER A 52 -17.38 -8.47 -12.24
C SER A 52 -18.68 -9.01 -12.86
N HIS A 53 -19.27 -8.29 -13.79
CA HIS A 53 -20.45 -8.76 -14.53
C HIS A 53 -20.14 -9.78 -15.65
N ARG A 54 -18.88 -9.94 -16.01
CA ARG A 54 -18.46 -10.81 -17.13
C ARG A 54 -17.55 -11.95 -16.69
N GLU A 55 -16.76 -11.71 -15.63
CA GLU A 55 -15.72 -12.61 -15.17
C GLU A 55 -16.06 -13.15 -13.76
N PRO A 56 -16.45 -14.43 -13.67
CA PRO A 56 -16.88 -15.02 -12.40
C PRO A 56 -15.84 -14.95 -11.27
N CYS A 57 -14.54 -15.05 -11.60
CA CYS A 57 -13.47 -14.90 -10.62
C CYS A 57 -13.41 -13.50 -10.02
N VAL A 58 -13.60 -12.44 -10.83
CA VAL A 58 -13.68 -11.06 -10.35
C VAL A 58 -14.92 -10.86 -9.47
N HIS A 59 -16.07 -11.40 -9.89
CA HIS A 59 -17.31 -11.35 -9.11
C HIS A 59 -17.13 -11.92 -7.70
N GLN A 60 -16.53 -13.11 -7.61
CA GLN A 60 -16.28 -13.77 -6.32
C GLN A 60 -15.25 -13.01 -5.46
N MET A 61 -14.24 -12.36 -6.08
CA MET A 61 -13.32 -11.47 -5.36
C MET A 61 -14.04 -10.27 -4.73
N LEU A 62 -15.03 -9.70 -5.44
CA LEU A 62 -15.81 -8.58 -4.87
C LEU A 62 -16.68 -9.02 -3.71
N ILE A 63 -17.27 -10.21 -3.78
CA ILE A 63 -18.02 -10.80 -2.65
C ILE A 63 -17.07 -10.99 -1.46
N ALA A 64 -15.88 -11.56 -1.70
CA ALA A 64 -14.89 -11.79 -0.64
C ALA A 64 -14.47 -10.47 0.03
N LEU A 65 -14.12 -9.46 -0.76
CA LEU A 65 -13.70 -8.15 -0.25
C LEU A 65 -14.85 -7.43 0.48
N GLY A 66 -16.07 -7.45 -0.08
CA GLY A 66 -17.22 -6.81 0.54
C GLY A 66 -17.60 -7.46 1.87
N ALA A 67 -17.62 -8.80 1.94
CA ALA A 67 -17.89 -9.54 3.16
C ALA A 67 -16.83 -9.28 4.25
N LEU A 68 -15.55 -9.33 3.87
CA LEU A 68 -14.44 -9.07 4.80
C LEU A 68 -14.50 -7.64 5.32
N HIS A 69 -14.67 -6.66 4.42
CA HIS A 69 -14.73 -5.25 4.80
C HIS A 69 -15.94 -4.93 5.67
N GLU A 70 -17.11 -5.46 5.35
CA GLU A 70 -18.32 -5.32 6.17
C GLU A 70 -18.14 -5.95 7.56
N GLY A 71 -17.54 -7.13 7.63
CA GLY A 71 -17.22 -7.80 8.89
C GLY A 71 -16.36 -6.91 9.78
N LEU A 72 -15.27 -6.36 9.23
CA LEU A 72 -14.35 -5.47 9.94
C LEU A 72 -15.00 -4.16 10.43
N GLN A 73 -15.99 -3.64 9.70
CA GLN A 73 -16.74 -2.45 10.13
C GLN A 73 -17.71 -2.76 11.26
N ASN A 74 -18.37 -3.92 11.21
CA ASN A 74 -19.39 -4.32 12.19
C ASN A 74 -18.79 -4.74 13.53
N ASP A 75 -17.62 -5.37 13.56
CA ASP A 75 -16.96 -5.81 14.80
C ASP A 75 -16.62 -4.65 15.76
N VAL A 76 -16.55 -3.45 15.22
CA VAL A 76 -16.35 -2.24 16.04
C VAL A 76 -17.67 -1.69 16.59
N ALA A 77 -18.78 -1.94 15.91
CA ALA A 77 -20.08 -1.40 16.30
C ALA A 77 -20.84 -2.27 17.32
N ALA A 78 -20.51 -3.57 17.39
CA ALA A 78 -21.20 -4.52 18.26
C ALA A 78 -20.24 -5.47 18.96
N GLN A 79 -20.33 -5.53 20.28
CA GLN A 79 -19.78 -6.63 21.06
C GLN A 79 -20.35 -7.97 20.53
N GLN A 80 -19.48 -8.76 19.87
CA GLN A 80 -19.69 -10.18 19.50
C GLN A 80 -21.12 -10.55 19.06
N ASP A 81 -21.47 -10.31 17.82
CA ASP A 81 -22.71 -10.84 17.26
C ASP A 81 -22.39 -11.97 16.25
N HIS A 82 -23.21 -13.02 16.23
CA HIS A 82 -23.11 -14.18 15.31
C HIS A 82 -23.11 -13.80 13.82
N SER A 83 -23.46 -12.56 13.49
CA SER A 83 -23.42 -11.98 12.15
C SER A 83 -22.00 -11.89 11.57
N THR A 84 -21.00 -11.57 12.38
CA THR A 84 -19.61 -11.35 11.95
C THR A 84 -18.91 -12.65 11.57
N ALA A 85 -19.15 -13.74 12.31
CA ALA A 85 -18.61 -15.06 11.97
C ALA A 85 -19.13 -15.56 10.61
N GLY A 86 -20.38 -15.24 10.28
CA GLY A 86 -20.99 -15.54 8.99
C GLY A 86 -20.33 -14.79 7.82
N LEU A 87 -19.99 -13.51 8.02
CA LEU A 87 -19.32 -12.70 7.02
C LEU A 87 -17.87 -13.15 6.78
N SER A 88 -17.13 -13.49 7.85
CA SER A 88 -15.77 -14.03 7.72
C SER A 88 -15.75 -15.33 6.92
N LYS A 89 -16.65 -16.27 7.22
CA LYS A 89 -16.79 -17.52 6.48
C LYS A 89 -17.16 -17.27 5.02
N CYS A 90 -18.09 -16.38 4.75
CA CYS A 90 -18.48 -15.99 3.39
C CYS A 90 -17.29 -15.41 2.61
N ALA A 91 -16.47 -14.57 3.25
CA ALA A 91 -15.29 -13.97 2.65
C ALA A 91 -14.25 -15.02 2.22
N GLU A 92 -13.97 -16.01 3.09
CA GLU A 92 -13.02 -17.09 2.82
C GLU A 92 -13.50 -18.04 1.72
N GLU A 93 -14.79 -18.44 1.76
CA GLU A 93 -15.39 -19.30 0.74
C GLU A 93 -15.40 -18.63 -0.63
N ALA A 94 -15.76 -17.35 -0.69
CA ALA A 94 -15.77 -16.56 -1.92
C ALA A 94 -14.34 -16.37 -2.46
N TYR A 95 -13.37 -16.07 -1.61
CA TYR A 95 -11.96 -15.94 -1.99
C TYR A 95 -11.42 -17.24 -2.58
N THR A 96 -11.62 -18.37 -1.90
CA THR A 96 -11.19 -19.69 -2.37
C THR A 96 -11.85 -20.04 -3.73
N THR A 97 -13.14 -19.73 -3.88
CA THR A 97 -13.87 -19.92 -5.12
C THR A 97 -13.28 -19.06 -6.24
N ALA A 98 -12.99 -17.80 -5.95
CA ALA A 98 -12.39 -16.87 -6.91
C ALA A 98 -11.03 -17.36 -7.42
N VAL A 99 -10.15 -17.83 -6.53
CA VAL A 99 -8.84 -18.39 -6.88
C VAL A 99 -8.98 -19.61 -7.79
N ASN A 100 -9.87 -20.54 -7.47
CA ASN A 100 -10.13 -21.72 -8.29
C ASN A 100 -10.67 -21.36 -9.69
N LEU A 101 -11.55 -20.38 -9.77
CA LEU A 101 -12.08 -19.88 -11.04
C LEU A 101 -11.00 -19.18 -11.87
N LEU A 102 -10.13 -18.41 -11.23
CA LEU A 102 -9.00 -17.74 -11.89
C LEU A 102 -8.01 -18.75 -12.45
N ASN A 103 -7.66 -19.78 -11.70
CA ASN A 103 -6.75 -20.82 -12.18
C ASN A 103 -7.29 -21.52 -13.43
N ARG A 104 -8.57 -21.91 -13.43
CA ARG A 104 -9.23 -22.47 -14.63
C ARG A 104 -9.24 -21.49 -15.80
N HIS A 105 -9.56 -20.22 -15.54
CA HIS A 105 -9.57 -19.18 -16.57
C HIS A 105 -8.20 -19.01 -17.22
N MET A 106 -7.12 -19.15 -16.43
CA MET A 106 -5.74 -19.08 -16.94
C MET A 106 -5.34 -20.32 -17.73
N GLU A 107 -5.74 -21.51 -17.27
CA GLU A 107 -5.51 -22.78 -17.98
C GLU A 107 -6.18 -22.77 -19.36
N ASP A 108 -7.42 -22.28 -19.42
CA ASP A 108 -8.21 -22.26 -20.66
C ASP A 108 -7.74 -21.19 -21.66
N ARG A 109 -7.28 -20.03 -21.19
CA ARG A 109 -7.03 -18.84 -22.02
C ARG A 109 -5.57 -18.41 -22.12
N GLY A 110 -4.68 -18.93 -21.28
CA GLY A 110 -3.26 -18.57 -21.29
C GLY A 110 -3.05 -17.05 -21.22
N TRP A 111 -2.25 -16.49 -22.12
CA TRP A 111 -1.95 -15.05 -22.15
C TRP A 111 -3.15 -14.13 -22.41
N SER A 112 -4.23 -14.62 -23.00
CA SER A 112 -5.46 -13.82 -23.17
C SER A 112 -6.24 -13.62 -21.86
N ALA A 113 -5.89 -14.37 -20.80
CA ALA A 113 -6.43 -14.16 -19.45
C ALA A 113 -5.71 -13.06 -18.66
N LEU A 114 -4.65 -12.46 -19.20
CA LEU A 114 -3.72 -11.59 -18.47
C LEU A 114 -4.42 -10.41 -17.76
N GLU A 115 -5.33 -9.72 -18.42
CA GLU A 115 -6.05 -8.58 -17.83
C GLU A 115 -6.82 -9.02 -16.57
N VAL A 116 -7.61 -10.10 -16.71
CA VAL A 116 -8.39 -10.67 -15.60
C VAL A 116 -7.48 -11.15 -14.48
N THR A 117 -6.37 -11.81 -14.84
CA THR A 117 -5.39 -12.30 -13.87
C THR A 117 -4.80 -11.16 -13.05
N LEU A 118 -4.34 -10.09 -13.70
CA LEU A 118 -3.75 -8.95 -13.00
C LEU A 118 -4.78 -8.20 -12.14
N VAL A 119 -6.01 -8.04 -12.61
CA VAL A 119 -7.09 -7.43 -11.82
C VAL A 119 -7.43 -8.29 -10.61
N CYS A 120 -7.62 -9.61 -10.78
CA CYS A 120 -7.86 -10.52 -9.65
C CYS A 120 -6.70 -10.52 -8.66
N SER A 121 -5.46 -10.41 -9.14
CA SER A 121 -4.29 -10.32 -8.24
C SER A 121 -4.28 -9.04 -7.43
N VAL A 122 -4.64 -7.88 -8.01
CA VAL A 122 -4.81 -6.62 -7.23
C VAL A 122 -5.87 -6.81 -6.13
N LEU A 123 -7.01 -7.41 -6.47
CA LEU A 123 -8.08 -7.67 -5.50
C LEU A 123 -7.64 -8.66 -4.42
N GLY A 124 -6.91 -9.71 -4.79
CA GLY A 124 -6.38 -10.71 -3.87
C GLY A 124 -5.34 -10.12 -2.90
N ILE A 125 -4.39 -9.31 -3.40
CA ILE A 125 -3.42 -8.57 -2.56
C ILE A 125 -4.17 -7.66 -1.59
N THR A 126 -5.21 -6.96 -2.05
CA THR A 126 -6.04 -6.10 -1.21
C THR A 126 -6.77 -6.88 -0.13
N PHE A 127 -7.28 -8.07 -0.47
CA PHE A 127 -7.92 -8.97 0.48
C PHE A 127 -6.95 -9.42 1.58
N GLU A 128 -5.73 -9.83 1.20
CA GLU A 128 -4.71 -10.25 2.16
C GLU A 128 -4.23 -9.08 3.05
N TRP A 129 -4.11 -7.86 2.49
CA TRP A 129 -3.80 -6.68 3.29
C TRP A 129 -4.91 -6.35 4.29
N LEU A 130 -6.16 -6.41 3.84
CA LEU A 130 -7.32 -6.17 4.69
C LEU A 130 -7.40 -7.21 5.82
N ARG A 131 -7.03 -8.44 5.53
CA ARG A 131 -6.96 -9.55 6.48
C ARG A 131 -5.75 -9.46 7.41
N GLY A 132 -4.66 -8.80 7.01
CA GLY A 132 -3.43 -8.67 7.79
C GLY A 132 -2.36 -9.72 7.46
N THR A 133 -2.54 -10.54 6.44
CA THR A 133 -1.61 -11.60 5.99
C THR A 133 -0.57 -11.04 5.02
N PHE A 134 0.32 -10.19 5.52
CA PHE A 134 1.26 -9.43 4.70
C PHE A 134 2.27 -10.30 3.93
N ALA A 135 2.65 -11.45 4.47
CA ALA A 135 3.58 -12.36 3.79
C ALA A 135 2.97 -12.93 2.50
N ASP A 136 1.71 -13.35 2.55
CA ASP A 136 0.98 -13.87 1.40
C ASP A 136 0.73 -12.77 0.36
N ALA A 137 0.31 -11.58 0.82
CA ALA A 137 0.15 -10.41 -0.05
C ALA A 137 1.43 -10.06 -0.83
N ASN A 138 2.61 -10.11 -0.17
CA ASN A 138 3.88 -9.84 -0.83
C ASN A 138 4.28 -10.91 -1.85
N LEU A 139 3.95 -12.18 -1.59
CA LEU A 139 4.16 -13.25 -2.57
C LEU A 139 3.29 -13.05 -3.81
N HIS A 140 2.02 -12.68 -3.62
CA HIS A 140 1.12 -12.35 -4.73
C HIS A 140 1.61 -11.14 -5.51
N LEU A 141 2.06 -10.09 -4.82
CA LEU A 141 2.60 -8.89 -5.44
C LEU A 141 3.84 -9.22 -6.28
N ALA A 142 4.79 -9.98 -5.74
CA ALA A 142 6.01 -10.38 -6.46
C ALA A 142 5.69 -11.21 -7.70
N SER A 143 4.82 -12.22 -7.59
CA SER A 143 4.42 -13.07 -8.71
C SER A 143 3.72 -12.28 -9.81
N SER A 144 2.82 -11.37 -9.43
CA SER A 144 2.08 -10.53 -10.39
C SER A 144 3.00 -9.54 -11.11
N LEU A 145 4.01 -9.00 -10.42
CA LEU A 145 5.01 -8.13 -11.03
C LEU A 145 5.88 -8.86 -12.06
N GLU A 146 6.23 -10.13 -11.82
CA GLU A 146 6.95 -10.95 -12.82
C GLU A 146 6.10 -11.18 -14.08
N ILE A 147 4.81 -11.48 -13.90
CA ILE A 147 3.86 -11.64 -15.02
C ILE A 147 3.75 -10.34 -15.81
N LEU A 148 3.55 -9.22 -15.13
CA LEU A 148 3.41 -7.91 -15.75
C LEU A 148 4.70 -7.48 -16.46
N ALA A 149 5.86 -7.66 -15.84
CA ALA A 149 7.16 -7.35 -16.43
C ALA A 149 7.44 -8.22 -17.67
N THR A 150 7.10 -9.51 -17.62
CA THR A 150 7.22 -10.41 -18.77
C THR A 150 6.34 -9.96 -19.92
N TRP A 151 5.11 -9.54 -19.65
CA TRP A 151 4.23 -9.00 -20.69
C TRP A 151 4.76 -7.69 -21.28
N LEU A 152 5.25 -6.78 -20.46
CA LEU A 152 5.87 -5.53 -20.91
C LEU A 152 7.13 -5.76 -21.76
N SER A 153 7.97 -6.73 -21.42
CA SER A 153 9.23 -7.03 -22.15
C SER A 153 9.02 -7.68 -23.51
N ARG A 154 7.94 -8.45 -23.70
CA ARG A 154 7.58 -9.07 -25.01
C ARG A 154 7.28 -8.05 -26.11
N ARG A 155 7.25 -6.78 -25.80
CA ARG A 155 6.88 -5.66 -26.70
C ARG A 155 7.99 -5.12 -27.56
N ALA A 156 9.26 -5.34 -27.22
CA ALA A 156 10.37 -4.92 -28.04
C ALA A 156 10.74 -6.05 -29.03
N PRO A 157 10.76 -5.94 -30.29
CA PRO A 157 10.55 -4.94 -31.31
C PRO A 157 9.64 -5.39 -32.47
N VAL A 158 8.51 -6.04 -32.19
CA VAL A 158 7.59 -6.40 -33.29
C VAL A 158 6.53 -5.31 -33.41
N ALA A 159 6.73 -4.39 -34.31
CA ALA A 159 5.91 -3.23 -34.62
C ALA A 159 4.43 -3.53 -34.99
N ASN A 160 3.99 -4.79 -34.92
CA ASN A 160 2.69 -5.25 -35.36
C ASN A 160 1.89 -6.07 -34.32
N SER A 161 2.24 -6.08 -33.04
CA SER A 161 1.41 -6.81 -32.08
C SER A 161 0.16 -6.01 -31.70
N THR A 162 -0.95 -6.33 -32.36
CA THR A 162 -2.29 -5.77 -32.10
C THR A 162 -2.75 -5.95 -30.64
N SER A 163 -2.24 -6.95 -29.93
CA SER A 163 -2.55 -7.25 -28.52
C SER A 163 -2.18 -6.13 -27.56
N PHE A 164 -1.16 -5.35 -27.87
CA PHE A 164 -0.69 -4.26 -27.01
C PHE A 164 -1.59 -3.02 -27.03
N TRP A 165 -2.11 -2.69 -28.20
CA TRP A 165 -3.02 -1.57 -28.42
C TRP A 165 -4.49 -1.98 -28.23
N SER A 166 -4.74 -3.22 -27.77
CA SER A 166 -6.06 -3.68 -27.39
C SER A 166 -6.61 -2.88 -26.19
N PRO A 167 -7.95 -2.84 -26.01
CA PRO A 167 -8.55 -2.25 -24.81
C PRO A 167 -7.98 -2.82 -23.50
N ALA A 168 -7.76 -4.15 -23.43
CA ALA A 168 -7.12 -4.83 -22.31
C ALA A 168 -5.71 -4.29 -22.04
N GLY A 169 -4.88 -4.15 -23.06
CA GLY A 169 -3.55 -3.56 -22.94
C GLY A 169 -3.57 -2.10 -22.46
N HIS A 170 -4.60 -1.35 -22.82
CA HIS A 170 -4.79 0.02 -22.32
C HIS A 170 -5.09 0.01 -20.81
N ILE A 171 -6.04 -0.81 -20.36
CA ILE A 171 -6.39 -0.93 -18.93
C ILE A 171 -5.18 -1.35 -18.09
N ILE A 172 -4.42 -2.35 -18.56
CA ILE A 172 -3.20 -2.80 -17.86
C ILE A 172 -2.22 -1.65 -17.67
N ARG A 173 -1.97 -0.82 -18.68
CA ARG A 173 -1.01 0.27 -18.59
C ARG A 173 -1.51 1.46 -17.80
N SER A 174 -2.74 1.90 -18.08
CA SER A 174 -3.26 3.17 -17.53
C SER A 174 -3.80 3.03 -16.11
N GLN A 175 -4.28 1.84 -15.73
CA GLN A 175 -4.91 1.64 -14.43
C GLN A 175 -4.19 0.62 -13.55
N VAL A 176 -3.92 -0.57 -14.07
CA VAL A 176 -3.39 -1.69 -13.27
C VAL A 176 -1.92 -1.46 -12.90
N ARG A 177 -1.07 -1.07 -13.86
CA ARG A 177 0.35 -0.82 -13.60
C ARG A 177 0.60 0.26 -12.53
N PRO A 178 -0.05 1.44 -12.54
CA PRO A 178 0.10 2.43 -11.47
C PRO A 178 -0.27 1.90 -10.07
N ILE A 179 -1.29 1.03 -9.98
CA ILE A 179 -1.68 0.41 -8.72
C ILE A 179 -0.57 -0.52 -8.21
N TYR A 180 0.00 -1.38 -9.06
CA TYR A 180 1.13 -2.23 -8.68
C TYR A 180 2.33 -1.42 -8.19
N VAL A 181 2.65 -0.31 -8.85
CA VAL A 181 3.73 0.58 -8.42
C VAL A 181 3.45 1.18 -7.04
N ALA A 182 2.21 1.62 -6.80
CA ALA A 182 1.80 2.10 -5.48
C ALA A 182 1.85 1.00 -4.41
N MET A 183 1.45 -0.24 -4.75
CA MET A 183 1.55 -1.39 -3.86
C MET A 183 3.01 -1.73 -3.50
N VAL A 184 3.92 -1.66 -4.47
CA VAL A 184 5.38 -1.82 -4.22
C VAL A 184 5.89 -0.75 -3.27
N LEU A 185 5.48 0.50 -3.45
CA LEU A 185 5.87 1.58 -2.55
C LEU A 185 5.40 1.30 -1.12
N GLN A 186 4.14 0.92 -0.95
CA GLN A 186 3.58 0.57 0.36
C GLN A 186 4.35 -0.58 1.02
N ALA A 187 4.64 -1.66 0.28
CA ALA A 187 5.41 -2.78 0.78
C ALA A 187 6.84 -2.38 1.19
N LYS A 188 7.49 -1.49 0.44
CA LYS A 188 8.86 -1.00 0.73
C LYS A 188 8.93 -0.03 1.90
N THR A 189 7.85 0.67 2.20
CA THR A 189 7.84 1.61 3.34
C THR A 189 7.62 0.93 4.67
N MET A 190 7.14 -0.31 4.68
CA MET A 190 6.92 -1.07 5.92
C MET A 190 8.23 -1.59 6.49
N PRO A 191 8.65 -1.17 7.71
CA PRO A 191 9.95 -1.53 8.27
C PRO A 191 10.14 -3.03 8.50
N ALA A 192 9.07 -3.73 8.80
CA ALA A 192 9.05 -5.14 9.21
C ALA A 192 9.05 -6.14 8.04
N VAL A 193 8.93 -5.68 6.82
CA VAL A 193 8.92 -6.57 5.66
C VAL A 193 10.34 -6.74 5.16
N PRO A 194 10.86 -7.99 5.08
CA PRO A 194 12.09 -8.24 4.36
C PRO A 194 11.96 -7.60 2.99
N GLN A 195 12.93 -6.76 2.61
CA GLN A 195 12.87 -6.07 1.33
C GLN A 195 12.88 -7.13 0.22
N ALA A 196 11.70 -7.61 -0.13
CA ALA A 196 11.54 -8.46 -1.28
C ALA A 196 12.06 -7.69 -2.50
N SER A 197 12.90 -8.37 -3.28
CA SER A 197 13.41 -7.80 -4.53
C SER A 197 12.26 -7.77 -5.54
N PHE A 198 11.40 -6.75 -5.44
CA PHE A 198 10.32 -6.58 -6.41
C PHE A 198 10.90 -6.22 -7.78
N ARG A 199 10.36 -6.85 -8.81
CA ARG A 199 10.70 -6.56 -10.19
C ARG A 199 10.46 -5.10 -10.51
N VAL A 200 11.46 -4.40 -11.03
CA VAL A 200 11.34 -3.01 -11.47
C VAL A 200 10.51 -2.97 -12.75
N LEU A 201 9.45 -2.18 -12.73
CA LEU A 201 8.68 -1.86 -13.93
C LEU A 201 9.29 -0.60 -14.56
N GLU A 202 9.78 -0.72 -15.79
CA GLU A 202 10.36 0.43 -16.48
C GLU A 202 9.35 1.56 -16.61
N ASP A 203 9.83 2.80 -16.48
CA ASP A 203 9.02 3.99 -16.68
C ASP A 203 8.81 4.20 -18.18
N GLU A 204 7.60 4.00 -18.66
CA GLU A 204 7.25 4.23 -20.06
C GLU A 204 6.95 5.71 -20.33
N ASP A 205 6.56 6.44 -19.31
CA ASP A 205 6.30 7.87 -19.38
C ASP A 205 7.61 8.65 -19.22
N LYS A 206 8.40 8.70 -20.27
CA LYS A 206 9.38 9.77 -20.47
C LYS A 206 8.60 11.07 -20.71
N ALA A 207 7.82 11.50 -19.74
CA ALA A 207 7.10 12.76 -19.80
C ALA A 207 8.13 13.90 -19.78
N CYS A 208 8.60 14.28 -20.96
CA CYS A 208 9.35 15.50 -21.18
C CYS A 208 8.51 16.77 -20.98
N GLY A 209 7.23 16.63 -20.55
CA GLY A 209 6.31 17.75 -20.47
C GLY A 209 5.47 17.78 -19.22
N GLY A 210 5.62 18.17 -18.12
CA GLY A 210 4.74 18.43 -16.97
C GLY A 210 3.55 17.48 -16.79
N PHE A 211 2.84 17.61 -15.68
CA PHE A 211 1.61 16.83 -15.43
C PHE A 211 0.39 17.56 -15.99
N SER A 212 -0.57 16.80 -16.52
CA SER A 212 -1.89 17.31 -16.90
C SER A 212 -2.98 16.96 -15.87
N THR A 213 -2.71 15.97 -15.00
CA THR A 213 -3.64 15.51 -13.95
C THR A 213 -2.89 15.16 -12.67
N ILE A 214 -3.60 15.21 -11.53
CA ILE A 214 -3.05 14.78 -10.23
C ILE A 214 -2.72 13.28 -10.25
N SER A 215 -3.52 12.46 -10.94
CA SER A 215 -3.25 11.03 -11.07
C SER A 215 -1.91 10.74 -11.77
N GLN A 216 -1.50 11.55 -12.76
CA GLN A 216 -0.17 11.46 -13.37
C GLN A 216 0.92 11.85 -12.38
N ALA A 217 0.74 12.95 -11.63
CA ALA A 217 1.69 13.36 -10.60
C ALA A 217 1.88 12.27 -9.54
N ARG A 218 0.77 11.64 -9.13
CA ARG A 218 0.77 10.52 -8.17
C ARG A 218 1.52 9.31 -8.72
N ALA A 219 1.19 8.85 -9.93
CA ALA A 219 1.85 7.70 -10.54
C ALA A 219 3.36 7.92 -10.66
N SER A 220 3.78 9.11 -11.08
CA SER A 220 5.18 9.51 -11.18
C SER A 220 5.88 9.53 -9.82
N LEU A 221 5.27 10.11 -8.77
CA LEU A 221 5.85 10.10 -7.42
C LEU A 221 5.98 8.68 -6.88
N CYS A 222 4.92 7.86 -6.99
CA CYS A 222 4.98 6.47 -6.56
C CYS A 222 6.11 5.71 -7.26
N HIS A 223 6.27 5.89 -8.56
CA HIS A 223 7.35 5.25 -9.33
C HIS A 223 8.74 5.72 -8.87
N LEU A 224 8.93 7.01 -8.67
CA LEU A 224 10.18 7.57 -8.16
C LEU A 224 10.53 6.98 -6.79
N LEU A 225 9.57 6.96 -5.87
CA LEU A 225 9.79 6.47 -4.51
C LEU A 225 9.95 4.95 -4.46
N ALA A 226 9.21 4.19 -5.27
CA ALA A 226 9.28 2.74 -5.28
C ALA A 226 10.59 2.20 -5.88
N TYR A 227 11.11 2.83 -6.94
CA TYR A 227 12.20 2.23 -7.73
C TYR A 227 13.48 3.04 -7.79
N HIS A 228 13.44 4.32 -7.48
CA HIS A 228 14.59 5.20 -7.59
C HIS A 228 15.12 5.72 -6.27
N THR A 229 14.42 5.44 -5.14
CA THR A 229 14.93 5.81 -3.81
C THR A 229 16.28 5.12 -3.57
N PRO A 230 17.37 5.89 -3.39
CA PRO A 230 18.69 5.31 -3.17
C PRO A 230 18.77 4.64 -1.80
N ASP A 231 19.66 3.65 -1.66
CA ASP A 231 19.98 3.10 -0.35
C ASP A 231 20.59 4.20 0.54
N THR A 232 19.88 4.57 1.58
CA THR A 232 20.30 5.64 2.51
C THR A 232 21.63 5.35 3.17
N ARG A 233 22.00 4.07 3.36
CA ARG A 233 23.30 3.67 3.94
C ARG A 233 24.48 4.03 3.04
N SER A 234 24.29 4.06 1.74
CA SER A 234 25.32 4.41 0.76
C SER A 234 25.48 5.92 0.58
N LEU A 235 24.50 6.73 0.98
CA LEU A 235 24.45 8.18 0.72
C LEU A 235 25.59 8.98 1.33
N GLY A 236 26.18 8.51 2.44
CA GLY A 236 27.33 9.15 3.09
C GLY A 236 28.65 9.04 2.29
N THR A 237 28.73 8.13 1.30
CA THR A 237 29.92 7.91 0.49
C THR A 237 29.99 8.81 -0.75
N PRO A 238 31.20 9.12 -1.29
CA PRO A 238 31.31 9.89 -2.53
C PRO A 238 30.60 9.23 -3.73
N GLN A 239 30.70 7.89 -3.85
CA GLN A 239 30.03 7.10 -4.88
C GLN A 239 28.51 7.16 -4.70
N GLY A 240 28.01 6.99 -3.48
CA GLY A 240 26.61 7.15 -3.17
C GLY A 240 26.11 8.54 -3.54
N LYS A 241 26.81 9.62 -3.20
CA LYS A 241 26.44 11.00 -3.57
C LYS A 241 26.34 11.22 -5.08
N GLN A 242 27.17 10.57 -5.86
CA GLN A 242 27.12 10.67 -7.32
C GLN A 242 25.95 9.86 -7.90
N SER A 243 25.68 8.66 -7.36
CA SER A 243 24.65 7.76 -7.87
C SER A 243 23.23 8.29 -7.67
N HIS A 244 22.99 9.18 -6.69
CA HIS A 244 21.64 9.70 -6.46
C HIS A 244 21.39 11.13 -6.95
N ARG A 245 22.36 11.80 -7.56
CA ARG A 245 22.10 13.07 -8.25
C ARG A 245 20.92 12.99 -9.25
N PRO A 246 20.78 11.91 -10.05
CA PRO A 246 19.62 11.74 -10.93
C PRO A 246 18.30 11.71 -10.18
N PHE A 247 18.24 11.04 -9.02
CA PHE A 247 17.04 10.98 -8.21
C PHE A 247 16.64 12.35 -7.65
N VAL A 248 17.59 13.09 -7.09
CA VAL A 248 17.36 14.47 -6.60
C VAL A 248 16.82 15.36 -7.73
N ARG A 249 17.40 15.27 -8.93
CA ARG A 249 16.93 16.02 -10.10
C ARG A 249 15.50 15.65 -10.49
N LYS A 250 15.17 14.35 -10.49
CA LYS A 250 13.81 13.88 -10.76
C LYS A 250 12.81 14.37 -9.72
N MET A 251 13.17 14.38 -8.44
CA MET A 251 12.33 14.89 -7.33
C MET A 251 12.08 16.39 -7.48
N SER A 252 13.11 17.20 -7.84
CA SER A 252 12.93 18.63 -8.12
C SER A 252 12.02 18.85 -9.32
N HIS A 253 12.25 18.13 -10.41
CA HIS A 253 11.41 18.22 -11.61
C HIS A 253 9.94 17.85 -11.33
N TRP A 254 9.73 16.84 -10.50
CA TRP A 254 8.38 16.45 -10.07
C TRP A 254 7.68 17.60 -9.32
N SER A 255 8.39 18.23 -8.38
CA SER A 255 7.88 19.37 -7.60
C SER A 255 7.53 20.58 -8.50
N ASP A 256 8.40 20.91 -9.45
CA ASP A 256 8.19 21.99 -10.40
C ASP A 256 6.98 21.72 -11.31
N SER A 257 6.84 20.46 -11.74
CA SER A 257 5.71 20.02 -12.58
C SER A 257 4.37 20.04 -11.83
N LEU A 258 4.36 19.63 -10.55
CA LEU A 258 3.17 19.75 -9.70
C LEU A 258 2.81 21.21 -9.43
N THR A 259 3.80 22.07 -9.17
CA THR A 259 3.60 23.51 -8.95
C THR A 259 2.98 24.16 -10.18
N ARG A 260 3.44 23.80 -11.39
CA ARG A 260 2.86 24.29 -12.65
C ARG A 260 1.41 23.83 -12.80
N LEU A 261 1.12 22.54 -12.60
CA LEU A 261 -0.25 22.01 -12.66
C LEU A 261 -1.19 22.77 -11.72
N VAL A 262 -0.76 23.00 -10.47
CA VAL A 262 -1.56 23.74 -9.48
C VAL A 262 -1.74 25.23 -9.87
N SER A 263 -0.73 25.83 -10.50
CA SER A 263 -0.84 27.22 -10.99
C SER A 263 -1.83 27.33 -12.15
N GLU A 264 -1.85 26.34 -13.04
CA GLU A 264 -2.78 26.28 -14.18
C GLU A 264 -4.20 25.86 -13.73
N ARG A 265 -4.30 25.10 -12.64
CA ARG A 265 -5.56 24.57 -12.09
C ARG A 265 -5.62 24.77 -10.57
N PRO A 266 -5.93 25.99 -10.10
CA PRO A 266 -5.97 26.29 -8.66
C PRO A 266 -6.99 25.45 -7.87
N ASP A 267 -8.03 24.95 -8.54
CA ASP A 267 -9.05 24.06 -7.96
C ASP A 267 -8.46 22.78 -7.36
N VAL A 268 -7.35 22.29 -7.92
CA VAL A 268 -6.70 21.07 -7.42
C VAL A 268 -5.71 21.33 -6.27
N ALA A 269 -5.41 22.57 -5.94
CA ALA A 269 -4.41 22.92 -4.92
C ALA A 269 -4.76 22.41 -3.52
N LEU A 270 -6.05 22.51 -3.14
CA LEU A 270 -6.58 22.15 -1.83
C LEU A 270 -7.16 20.73 -1.77
N VAL A 271 -7.18 20.01 -2.87
CA VAL A 271 -7.64 18.62 -2.89
C VAL A 271 -6.73 17.77 -2.00
N SER A 272 -7.35 16.93 -1.18
CA SER A 272 -6.61 16.08 -0.22
C SER A 272 -5.52 15.23 -0.89
N GLU A 273 -5.73 14.80 -2.14
CA GLU A 273 -4.73 14.05 -2.92
C GLU A 273 -3.48 14.90 -3.19
N THR A 274 -3.62 16.16 -3.61
CA THR A 274 -2.49 17.06 -3.84
C THR A 274 -1.71 17.31 -2.56
N ARG A 275 -2.42 17.53 -1.44
CA ARG A 275 -1.80 17.75 -0.13
C ARG A 275 -1.00 16.54 0.31
N ILE A 276 -1.56 15.33 0.25
CA ILE A 276 -0.84 14.12 0.65
C ILE A 276 0.40 13.85 -0.22
N LEU A 277 0.34 14.10 -1.53
CA LEU A 277 1.49 13.95 -2.41
C LEU A 277 2.63 14.92 -2.06
N ARG A 278 2.31 16.17 -1.71
CA ARG A 278 3.31 17.14 -1.22
C ARG A 278 3.98 16.68 0.06
N LEU A 279 3.23 16.10 1.00
CA LEU A 279 3.78 15.59 2.25
C LEU A 279 4.69 14.39 2.02
N TRP A 280 4.29 13.45 1.18
CA TRP A 280 5.15 12.31 0.81
C TRP A 280 6.44 12.77 0.12
N HIS A 281 6.36 13.74 -0.79
CA HIS A 281 7.53 14.33 -1.43
C HIS A 281 8.44 15.03 -0.41
N ALA A 282 7.88 15.82 0.52
CA ALA A 282 8.62 16.53 1.55
C ALA A 282 9.36 15.57 2.49
N VAL A 283 8.68 14.51 2.95
CA VAL A 283 9.30 13.47 3.79
C VAL A 283 10.39 12.71 3.02
N ALA A 284 10.17 12.35 1.76
CA ALA A 284 11.19 11.70 0.94
C ALA A 284 12.46 12.57 0.80
N ASN A 285 12.30 13.87 0.59
CA ASN A 285 13.43 14.81 0.57
C ASN A 285 14.14 14.90 1.93
N MET A 286 13.39 14.86 3.05
CA MET A 286 13.96 14.86 4.39
C MET A 286 14.79 13.59 4.63
N VAL A 287 14.29 12.42 4.23
CA VAL A 287 15.02 11.13 4.29
C VAL A 287 16.30 11.19 3.46
N LEU A 288 16.27 11.75 2.27
CA LEU A 288 17.46 11.91 1.43
C LEU A 288 18.50 12.81 2.08
N ARG A 289 18.08 13.95 2.61
CA ARG A 289 18.99 14.91 3.26
C ARG A 289 19.62 14.29 4.52
N SER A 290 18.84 13.56 5.32
CA SER A 290 19.38 12.86 6.51
C SER A 290 20.43 11.82 6.14
N GLY A 291 20.19 11.01 5.10
CA GLY A 291 21.17 10.03 4.61
C GLY A 291 22.46 10.64 4.05
N GLN A 292 22.43 11.91 3.64
CA GLN A 292 23.63 12.66 3.20
C GLN A 292 24.40 13.31 4.34
N SER A 293 23.75 13.48 5.49
CA SER A 293 24.35 14.08 6.68
C SER A 293 25.26 13.07 7.39
N ARG A 294 26.31 13.57 8.02
CA ARG A 294 27.15 12.79 8.92
C ARG A 294 26.67 12.82 10.36
N GLU A 295 25.61 13.57 10.64
CA GLU A 295 25.08 13.79 11.98
C GLU A 295 24.22 12.63 12.49
N GLY A 296 23.94 11.63 11.64
CA GLY A 296 23.07 10.51 12.00
C GLY A 296 21.68 10.99 12.44
N GLU A 297 21.16 10.45 13.54
CA GLU A 297 19.86 10.83 14.10
C GLU A 297 19.82 12.29 14.61
N CYS A 298 20.97 12.90 14.94
CA CYS A 298 21.05 14.32 15.35
C CYS A 298 20.69 15.29 14.21
N PHE A 299 20.71 14.84 12.96
CA PHE A 299 20.28 15.64 11.82
C PHE A 299 18.87 16.21 12.01
N PHE A 300 17.97 15.45 12.62
CA PHE A 300 16.57 15.83 12.76
C PHE A 300 16.32 16.94 13.79
N ASP A 301 17.27 17.20 14.69
CA ASP A 301 17.13 18.21 15.74
C ASP A 301 16.94 19.63 15.21
N LYS A 302 17.53 19.90 14.04
CA LYS A 302 17.47 21.20 13.36
C LYS A 302 16.19 21.40 12.55
N HIS A 303 15.32 20.40 12.52
CA HIS A 303 14.16 20.37 11.66
C HIS A 303 12.83 20.30 12.42
N SER A 304 12.78 20.80 13.66
CA SER A 304 11.57 20.78 14.49
C SER A 304 10.37 21.50 13.83
N SER A 305 10.61 22.65 13.15
CA SER A 305 9.56 23.37 12.43
C SER A 305 8.94 22.53 11.32
N PHE A 306 9.78 21.84 10.52
CA PHE A 306 9.30 20.93 9.48
C PHE A 306 8.36 19.85 10.04
N PHE A 307 8.72 19.22 11.17
CA PHE A 307 7.89 18.20 11.79
C PHE A 307 6.59 18.75 12.37
N THR A 308 6.61 19.98 12.90
CA THR A 308 5.40 20.63 13.41
C THR A 308 4.44 20.96 12.25
N GLU A 309 4.92 21.58 11.18
CA GLU A 309 4.12 21.87 9.98
C GLU A 309 3.56 20.59 9.34
N LEU A 310 4.39 19.54 9.25
CA LEU A 310 3.95 18.23 8.76
C LEU A 310 2.82 17.67 9.63
N MET A 311 2.94 17.78 10.95
CA MET A 311 1.94 17.27 11.89
C MET A 311 0.61 18.02 11.78
N ASP A 312 0.66 19.36 11.65
CA ASP A 312 -0.53 20.21 11.50
C ASP A 312 -1.32 19.79 10.24
N GLU A 313 -0.63 19.58 9.12
CA GLU A 313 -1.23 19.10 7.87
C GLU A 313 -1.80 17.67 7.99
N LEU A 314 -1.09 16.77 8.69
CA LEU A 314 -1.53 15.39 8.89
C LEU A 314 -2.80 15.31 9.74
N GLU A 315 -2.90 16.11 10.81
CA GLU A 315 -4.10 16.16 11.65
C GLU A 315 -5.31 16.67 10.86
N GLU A 316 -5.13 17.69 10.04
CA GLU A 316 -6.21 18.21 9.19
C GLU A 316 -6.66 17.20 8.15
N LEU A 317 -5.70 16.54 7.46
CA LEU A 317 -6.02 15.49 6.49
C LEU A 317 -6.70 14.28 7.13
N ALA A 318 -6.31 13.92 8.33
CA ALA A 318 -6.92 12.81 9.05
C ALA A 318 -8.36 13.11 9.48
N ARG A 319 -8.65 14.36 9.88
CA ARG A 319 -10.00 14.83 10.23
C ARG A 319 -10.92 14.94 9.01
N SER A 320 -10.39 15.39 7.89
CA SER A 320 -11.19 15.62 6.67
C SER A 320 -11.60 14.35 5.96
N THR A 321 -10.91 13.23 6.17
CA THR A 321 -11.11 12.00 5.42
C THR A 321 -10.86 10.78 6.30
N TYR A 322 -11.80 10.49 7.21
CA TYR A 322 -11.72 9.28 8.00
C TYR A 322 -12.16 8.08 7.16
N ARG A 323 -11.26 7.12 6.97
CA ARG A 323 -11.53 5.81 6.37
C ARG A 323 -10.79 4.77 7.18
N ARG A 324 -11.46 3.67 7.47
CA ARG A 324 -10.86 2.59 8.27
C ARG A 324 -9.85 1.78 7.49
N PHE A 325 -10.05 1.65 6.19
CA PHE A 325 -9.13 0.96 5.32
C PHE A 325 -8.96 1.70 4.00
N SER A 326 -7.74 1.73 3.49
CA SER A 326 -7.44 2.16 2.12
C SER A 326 -6.20 1.46 1.58
N VAL A 327 -6.05 1.39 0.26
CA VAL A 327 -4.83 0.88 -0.39
C VAL A 327 -3.96 2.00 -0.96
N ASP A 328 -4.36 3.24 -0.71
CA ASP A 328 -3.71 4.44 -1.23
C ASP A 328 -2.59 4.94 -0.31
N LEU A 329 -1.84 5.94 -0.80
CA LEU A 329 -0.90 6.71 0.02
C LEU A 329 -1.66 7.40 1.15
N GLY A 330 -1.30 7.06 2.38
CA GLY A 330 -1.99 7.51 3.55
C GLY A 330 -1.18 8.40 4.48
N VAL A 331 -1.73 8.63 5.65
CA VAL A 331 -1.13 9.47 6.69
C VAL A 331 -0.35 8.65 7.73
N ILE A 332 -0.62 7.34 7.89
CA ILE A 332 0.02 6.51 8.91
C ILE A 332 1.53 6.48 8.76
N PRO A 333 2.11 6.19 7.57
CA PRO A 333 3.57 6.17 7.40
C PRO A 333 4.22 7.50 7.74
N LEU A 334 3.55 8.61 7.42
CA LEU A 334 4.06 9.95 7.67
C LEU A 334 3.98 10.32 9.15
N ALA A 335 2.88 10.00 9.84
CA ALA A 335 2.74 10.19 11.28
C ALA A 335 3.74 9.33 12.06
N TYR A 336 3.92 8.06 11.66
CA TYR A 336 4.96 7.20 12.20
C TYR A 336 6.36 7.81 12.03
N TYR A 337 6.65 8.36 10.84
CA TYR A 337 7.92 9.05 10.59
C TYR A 337 8.13 10.23 11.54
N VAL A 338 7.10 11.06 11.78
CA VAL A 338 7.14 12.13 12.78
C VAL A 338 7.44 11.58 14.17
N ALA A 339 6.69 10.57 14.63
CA ALA A 339 6.83 9.98 15.94
C ALA A 339 8.22 9.40 16.19
N VAL A 340 8.84 8.82 15.15
CA VAL A 340 10.14 8.15 15.27
C VAL A 340 11.32 9.11 15.06
N LYS A 341 11.21 10.11 14.20
CA LYS A 341 12.34 10.98 13.79
C LYS A 341 12.32 12.38 14.41
N CYS A 342 11.15 12.92 14.73
CA CYS A 342 11.06 14.22 15.43
C CYS A 342 11.67 14.14 16.81
N ARG A 343 12.36 15.21 17.22
CA ARG A 343 12.94 15.30 18.57
C ARG A 343 12.06 16.05 19.56
N HIS A 344 11.17 16.88 19.05
CA HIS A 344 10.32 17.69 19.91
C HIS A 344 9.26 16.80 20.61
N PRO A 345 9.27 16.71 21.96
CA PRO A 345 8.45 15.72 22.68
C PRO A 345 6.95 15.91 22.43
N THR A 346 6.47 17.15 22.38
CA THR A 346 5.05 17.46 22.14
C THR A 346 4.62 17.02 20.74
N THR A 347 5.43 17.28 19.71
CA THR A 347 5.12 16.90 18.32
C THR A 347 5.10 15.38 18.16
N ARG A 348 6.00 14.65 18.83
CA ARG A 348 6.00 13.17 18.85
C ARG A 348 4.73 12.61 19.50
N ARG A 349 4.32 13.15 20.66
CA ARG A 349 3.08 12.72 21.33
C ARG A 349 1.84 13.01 20.51
N ARG A 350 1.80 14.16 19.78
CA ARG A 350 0.72 14.44 18.83
C ARG A 350 0.64 13.39 17.73
N ALA A 351 1.77 12.95 17.19
CA ALA A 351 1.81 11.92 16.17
C ALA A 351 1.29 10.57 16.69
N VAL A 352 1.69 10.17 17.90
CA VAL A 352 1.16 8.96 18.56
C VAL A 352 -0.34 9.09 18.81
N ALA A 353 -0.79 10.21 19.38
CA ALA A 353 -2.22 10.47 19.62
C ALA A 353 -3.05 10.44 18.33
N LEU A 354 -2.51 10.93 17.20
CA LEU A 354 -3.17 10.83 15.91
C LEU A 354 -3.34 9.37 15.45
N LEU A 355 -2.29 8.55 15.61
CA LEU A 355 -2.29 7.14 15.25
C LEU A 355 -3.31 6.34 16.09
N GLU A 356 -3.48 6.68 17.37
CA GLU A 356 -4.39 6.02 18.30
C GLU A 356 -5.84 6.47 18.15
N SER A 357 -6.05 7.78 18.01
CA SER A 357 -7.40 8.37 18.01
C SER A 357 -8.23 8.04 16.77
N SER A 358 -7.59 7.57 15.71
CA SER A 358 -8.22 7.25 14.44
C SER A 358 -7.79 5.87 13.94
N PRO A 359 -8.18 4.77 14.62
CA PRO A 359 -7.78 3.42 14.25
C PRO A 359 -8.15 3.10 12.81
N ARG A 360 -7.11 2.88 11.98
CA ARG A 360 -7.26 2.61 10.55
C ARG A 360 -6.11 1.76 10.03
N ARG A 361 -6.34 1.17 8.86
CA ARG A 361 -5.30 0.45 8.11
C ARG A 361 -5.12 1.06 6.73
N GLU A 362 -3.89 1.38 6.36
CA GLU A 362 -3.50 1.92 5.05
C GLU A 362 -2.55 0.93 4.40
N ALA A 363 -3.08 0.09 3.50
CA ALA A 363 -2.39 -1.06 2.94
C ALA A 363 -1.78 -1.94 4.04
N MET A 364 -0.44 -1.99 4.14
CA MET A 364 0.28 -2.77 5.17
C MET A 364 0.44 -2.03 6.50
N TRP A 365 0.08 -0.76 6.57
CA TRP A 365 0.25 0.05 7.77
C TRP A 365 -0.99 -0.01 8.66
N ASP A 366 -0.80 -0.46 9.90
CA ASP A 366 -1.82 -0.43 10.95
C ASP A 366 -1.48 0.69 11.93
N SER A 367 -2.45 1.56 12.21
CA SER A 367 -2.21 2.77 13.01
C SER A 367 -1.90 2.45 14.47
N LEU A 368 -2.54 1.43 15.05
CA LEU A 368 -2.31 1.07 16.45
C LEU A 368 -0.97 0.35 16.62
N ALA A 369 -0.60 -0.51 15.69
CA ALA A 369 0.74 -1.09 15.66
C ALA A 369 1.82 0.01 15.53
N ALA A 370 1.62 0.97 14.64
CA ALA A 370 2.52 2.10 14.47
C ALA A 370 2.60 2.98 15.72
N ALA A 371 1.46 3.25 16.39
CA ALA A 371 1.42 3.96 17.67
C ALA A 371 2.24 3.23 18.72
N ARG A 372 2.00 1.93 18.92
CA ARG A 372 2.66 1.13 19.95
C ARG A 372 4.17 1.06 19.75
N VAL A 373 4.64 0.88 18.52
CA VAL A 373 6.08 0.94 18.20
C VAL A 373 6.65 2.32 18.51
N SER A 374 5.92 3.39 18.18
CA SER A 374 6.33 4.76 18.42
C SER A 374 6.41 5.10 19.91
N GLU A 375 5.42 4.70 20.71
CA GLU A 375 5.42 4.85 22.16
C GLU A 375 6.62 4.17 22.79
N SER A 376 6.82 2.89 22.47
CA SER A 376 7.96 2.13 22.96
C SER A 376 9.29 2.80 22.60
N ARG A 377 9.39 3.40 21.41
CA ARG A 377 10.55 4.19 21.01
C ARG A 377 10.74 5.43 21.91
N ILE A 378 9.66 6.14 22.22
CA ILE A 378 9.70 7.33 23.12
C ILE A 378 10.13 6.93 24.53
N GLU A 379 9.65 5.78 25.03
CA GLU A 379 10.05 5.23 26.33
C GLU A 379 11.55 4.93 26.39
N GLU A 380 12.08 4.24 25.39
CA GLU A 380 13.49 3.85 25.31
C GLU A 380 14.44 5.03 25.09
N ASP A 381 14.00 6.09 24.40
CA ASP A 381 14.74 7.34 24.29
C ASP A 381 14.79 8.11 25.65
N GLY A 382 14.06 7.65 26.68
CA GLY A 382 13.97 8.32 27.99
C GLY A 382 13.15 9.61 27.94
N LEU A 383 12.30 9.79 26.94
CA LEU A 383 11.60 11.04 26.63
C LEU A 383 10.21 11.18 27.27
N GLN A 384 9.82 10.27 28.15
CA GLN A 384 8.48 10.30 28.78
C GLN A 384 8.22 11.58 29.56
N HIS A 385 9.27 12.15 30.21
CA HIS A 385 9.18 13.30 31.09
C HIS A 385 9.89 14.55 30.56
N VAL A 386 10.42 14.50 29.33
CA VAL A 386 11.15 15.61 28.74
C VAL A 386 10.16 16.54 28.03
N GLU A 387 10.31 17.84 28.27
CA GLU A 387 9.46 18.89 27.66
C GLU A 387 10.14 19.56 26.46
N ASP A 388 11.48 19.71 26.51
CA ASP A 388 12.25 20.34 25.44
C ASP A 388 13.13 19.32 24.69
N ALA A 389 13.26 19.51 23.38
CA ALA A 389 14.15 18.71 22.54
C ALA A 389 15.63 18.88 22.92
N ALA A 390 16.02 20.02 23.49
CA ALA A 390 17.37 20.29 23.95
C ALA A 390 17.80 19.39 25.11
N ASP A 391 16.85 18.92 25.94
CA ASP A 391 17.11 18.06 27.07
C ASP A 391 17.34 16.59 26.72
N VAL A 392 17.22 16.24 25.42
CA VAL A 392 17.43 14.87 24.92
C VAL A 392 18.92 14.65 24.61
N PRO A 393 19.64 13.80 25.39
CA PRO A 393 21.05 13.52 25.11
C PRO A 393 21.24 12.93 23.70
N ALA A 394 22.34 13.26 23.05
CA ALA A 394 22.69 12.71 21.75
C ALA A 394 22.82 11.18 21.80
N GLU A 395 23.34 10.66 22.92
CA GLU A 395 23.60 9.25 23.19
C GLU A 395 22.29 8.45 23.39
N ALA A 396 21.21 9.10 23.80
CA ALA A 396 19.91 8.45 23.97
C ALA A 396 19.20 8.10 22.65
N ARG A 397 19.71 8.63 21.54
CA ARG A 397 19.08 8.47 20.22
C ARG A 397 19.24 7.05 19.67
N LEU A 398 18.11 6.47 19.32
CA LEU A 398 18.03 5.11 18.81
C LEU A 398 17.87 5.11 17.27
N ASP A 399 18.57 4.21 16.62
CA ASP A 399 18.26 3.78 15.25
C ASP A 399 17.38 2.53 15.34
N THR A 400 16.11 2.68 14.96
CA THR A 400 15.08 1.67 15.22
C THR A 400 14.89 0.76 14.01
N LEU A 401 14.91 -0.54 14.27
CA LEU A 401 14.53 -1.57 13.33
C LEU A 401 13.32 -2.31 13.90
N VAL A 402 12.26 -2.44 13.10
CA VAL A 402 11.14 -3.34 13.39
C VAL A 402 11.35 -4.60 12.55
N SER A 403 11.53 -5.75 13.20
CA SER A 403 11.89 -6.98 12.50
C SER A 403 10.69 -7.73 11.95
N TRP A 404 9.55 -7.65 12.64
CA TRP A 404 8.28 -8.21 12.18
C TRP A 404 7.09 -7.56 12.91
N VAL A 405 5.94 -7.63 12.28
CA VAL A 405 4.64 -7.25 12.85
C VAL A 405 3.67 -8.38 12.54
N ASP A 406 3.02 -8.89 13.58
CA ASP A 406 1.95 -9.88 13.51
C ASP A 406 0.66 -9.21 13.99
N LEU A 407 -0.19 -8.84 13.05
CA LEU A 407 -1.44 -8.18 13.38
C LEU A 407 -2.47 -9.14 13.97
N GLU A 408 -2.37 -10.44 13.69
CA GLU A 408 -3.25 -11.46 14.23
C GLU A 408 -2.98 -11.64 15.72
N ALA A 409 -1.72 -11.75 16.09
CA ALA A 409 -1.31 -11.86 17.48
C ALA A 409 -1.24 -10.50 18.20
N CYS A 410 -1.46 -9.38 17.50
CA CYS A 410 -1.25 -8.02 18.03
C CYS A 410 0.14 -7.83 18.64
N LYS A 411 1.17 -8.28 17.93
CA LYS A 411 2.56 -8.25 18.39
C LYS A 411 3.50 -7.66 17.32
N ALA A 412 4.54 -6.98 17.80
CA ALA A 412 5.67 -6.55 16.98
C ALA A 412 6.98 -6.82 17.70
N HIS A 413 8.01 -7.17 16.93
CA HIS A 413 9.37 -7.30 17.45
C HIS A 413 10.16 -6.03 17.15
N LEU A 414 10.47 -5.27 18.18
CA LEU A 414 11.25 -4.05 18.10
C LEU A 414 12.70 -4.37 18.42
N MET A 415 13.58 -4.05 17.47
CA MET A 415 15.01 -4.00 17.67
C MET A 415 15.50 -2.58 17.49
N ALA A 416 16.40 -2.13 18.34
CA ALA A 416 17.01 -0.82 18.19
C ALA A 416 18.46 -0.84 18.72
N LYS A 417 19.27 0.06 18.19
CA LYS A 417 20.62 0.33 18.68
C LYS A 417 20.79 1.82 18.91
N ARG A 418 21.60 2.19 19.89
CA ARG A 418 21.97 3.59 20.09
C ARG A 418 22.92 4.06 19.02
N GLN A 419 22.89 5.34 18.74
CA GLN A 419 23.79 5.95 17.77
C GLN A 419 25.24 5.72 18.17
N GLY A 420 26.04 5.14 17.25
CA GLY A 420 27.44 4.80 17.48
C GLY A 420 27.69 3.41 18.06
N GLU A 421 26.66 2.66 18.48
CA GLU A 421 26.80 1.30 18.96
C GLU A 421 26.69 0.28 17.80
N VAL A 422 27.43 -0.83 17.96
CA VAL A 422 27.38 -1.96 17.02
C VAL A 422 26.31 -2.96 17.43
N ASN A 423 26.13 -3.16 18.74
CA ASN A 423 25.20 -4.12 19.30
C ASN A 423 23.78 -3.55 19.44
N LEU A 424 22.78 -4.42 19.45
CA LEU A 424 21.40 -4.05 19.79
C LEU A 424 21.35 -3.61 21.26
N THR A 425 20.72 -2.45 21.51
CA THR A 425 20.45 -1.93 22.84
C THR A 425 19.06 -2.36 23.31
N VAL A 426 18.13 -2.46 22.39
CA VAL A 426 16.73 -2.86 22.61
C VAL A 426 16.43 -4.07 21.76
N ASP A 427 15.87 -5.10 22.37
CA ASP A 427 15.39 -6.31 21.71
C ASP A 427 14.19 -6.82 22.52
N LYS A 428 12.96 -6.46 22.07
CA LYS A 428 11.74 -6.79 22.79
C LYS A 428 10.54 -7.01 21.92
N VAL A 429 9.62 -7.85 22.38
CA VAL A 429 8.30 -8.04 21.76
C VAL A 429 7.32 -7.07 22.40
N LEU A 430 6.66 -6.28 21.57
CA LEU A 430 5.61 -5.38 21.94
C LEU A 430 4.26 -6.06 21.73
N GLU A 431 3.33 -5.83 22.63
CA GLU A 431 1.95 -6.30 22.51
C GLU A 431 1.01 -5.10 22.66
N TRP A 432 -0.14 -5.18 21.97
CA TRP A 432 -1.23 -4.22 22.14
C TRP A 432 -2.56 -4.96 22.22
N PRO A 433 -3.61 -4.36 22.83
CA PRO A 433 -4.92 -4.98 22.89
C PRO A 433 -5.41 -5.36 21.50
N ALA A 434 -6.05 -6.52 21.40
CA ALA A 434 -6.65 -6.97 20.14
C ALA A 434 -7.51 -5.83 19.59
N CYS A 435 -7.09 -5.35 18.42
CA CYS A 435 -7.80 -4.27 17.75
C CYS A 435 -9.13 -4.76 17.27
N SER A 436 -10.03 -3.82 17.10
CA SER A 436 -11.30 -4.00 16.40
C SER A 436 -11.16 -4.36 14.91
N PHE A 437 -10.02 -4.89 14.48
CA PHE A 437 -9.83 -5.55 13.21
C PHE A 437 -9.65 -7.04 13.51
N PRO A 438 -10.73 -7.84 13.51
CA PRO A 438 -10.62 -9.27 13.68
C PRO A 438 -9.76 -9.82 12.56
N THR A 439 -8.75 -10.53 12.95
CA THR A 439 -8.00 -11.38 12.05
C THR A 439 -8.89 -12.59 11.77
N ALA A 440 -9.33 -12.76 10.54
CA ALA A 440 -10.07 -13.94 10.14
C ALA A 440 -9.21 -15.18 10.46
N GLY A 441 -9.77 -16.10 11.24
CA GLY A 441 -9.09 -17.27 11.74
C GLY A 441 -8.41 -18.08 10.63
N ARG A 442 -7.29 -18.69 10.96
CA ARG A 442 -6.52 -19.55 10.05
C ARG A 442 -7.36 -20.72 9.56
N SER A 443 -7.87 -20.66 8.34
CA SER A 443 -8.39 -21.87 7.70
C SER A 443 -8.44 -21.85 6.18
N ILE A 444 -7.56 -21.09 5.52
CA ILE A 444 -7.31 -21.35 4.10
C ILE A 444 -6.30 -22.49 4.02
N PRO A 445 -6.69 -23.66 3.48
CA PRO A 445 -5.74 -24.76 3.30
C PRO A 445 -4.57 -24.31 2.40
N PRO A 446 -3.37 -24.86 2.58
CA PRO A 446 -2.14 -24.43 1.89
C PRO A 446 -2.18 -24.54 0.35
N GLY A 447 -3.25 -25.00 -0.26
CA GLY A 447 -3.49 -25.06 -1.71
C GLY A 447 -4.44 -23.98 -2.25
N GLY A 448 -5.00 -23.09 -1.42
CA GLY A 448 -5.94 -22.03 -1.83
C GLY A 448 -5.30 -20.67 -2.10
N CYS A 449 -3.98 -20.60 -2.13
CA CYS A 449 -3.24 -19.37 -2.38
C CYS A 449 -2.94 -19.21 -3.87
N LEU A 450 -2.91 -17.97 -4.38
CA LEU A 450 -2.44 -17.64 -5.73
C LEU A 450 -0.97 -18.08 -6.02
N ARG A 451 -0.34 -18.84 -5.10
CA ARG A 451 1.04 -19.37 -5.22
C ARG A 451 1.25 -20.22 -6.47
N ASP A 452 0.21 -20.87 -6.97
CA ASP A 452 0.29 -21.80 -8.10
C ASP A 452 -0.02 -21.13 -9.45
N VAL A 453 -0.14 -19.78 -9.46
CA VAL A 453 -0.36 -19.00 -10.67
C VAL A 453 0.91 -18.95 -11.52
N THR A 454 1.25 -20.08 -12.10
CA THR A 454 2.30 -20.16 -13.13
C THR A 454 1.63 -20.19 -14.50
N ILE A 455 1.71 -19.08 -15.23
CA ILE A 455 1.35 -19.13 -16.67
C ILE A 455 2.39 -20.06 -17.31
N ARG A 456 1.99 -21.31 -17.60
CA ARG A 456 2.82 -22.22 -18.36
C ARG A 456 3.13 -21.56 -19.71
N THR A 457 4.38 -21.21 -19.89
CA THR A 457 4.89 -20.82 -21.19
C THR A 457 4.84 -22.06 -22.09
N ALA A 458 3.78 -22.19 -22.89
CA ALA A 458 3.86 -23.08 -24.02
C ALA A 458 4.97 -22.53 -24.92
N ASN A 459 6.09 -23.24 -24.97
CA ASN A 459 7.11 -23.08 -26.00
C ASN A 459 6.47 -23.48 -27.34
N THR A 460 6.13 -22.53 -28.15
CA THR A 460 6.19 -22.60 -29.62
C THR A 460 6.29 -21.19 -30.17
#